data_267b2095073d524e57242c65a414b3a0
#
_entry.id   267b2095073d524e57242c65a414b3a0
#
_cell.length_a   1.000
_cell.length_b   1.000
_cell.length_c   1.000
_cell.angle_alpha   90.00
_cell.angle_beta   90.00
_cell.angle_gamma   90.00
#
_symmetry.space_group_name_H-M   'P 1'
#
loop_
_entity.id
_entity.type
_entity.pdbx_description
1 polymer ?
#
loop_
_entity_poly.entity_id
_entity_poly.type
_entity_poly.pdbx_seq_one_letter_code
_entity_poly.pdbx_strand_id
1 'polypeptide(L)'
;KWASFDDFWDSYNNYKLDAPLKKAYKDGDTKLQKQLRDADEKFNIIRMLYGGEMLKMFPYAGKQGHMQWFAPGQPLGNLKLDEKELVFIKKSMDYLAESIITGDKARAEEIAKKIYSYQHVRGKAVVPTKFRIYTETFYNKTNAQRLPVMLYLTLSLVLAIVSTLSLNNGKQKKTRLVS
;
A
#
# COMPACT_ATOMS: atom_id res chain seq x y z
N LYS A 1 -5.83 18.03 -23.75
CA LYS A 1 -6.90 17.17 -24.24
C LYS A 1 -6.97 15.92 -23.35
N TRP A 2 -8.18 15.49 -23.04
CA TRP A 2 -8.44 14.22 -22.35
C TRP A 2 -8.64 13.13 -23.40
N ALA A 3 -8.16 11.93 -23.12
CA ALA A 3 -8.39 10.74 -23.93
C ALA A 3 -9.09 9.69 -23.04
N SER A 4 -10.07 8.99 -23.60
CA SER A 4 -10.71 7.84 -22.94
C SER A 4 -9.83 6.60 -23.11
N PHE A 5 -10.11 5.55 -22.33
CA PHE A 5 -9.43 4.27 -22.47
C PHE A 5 -9.62 3.67 -23.87
N ASP A 6 -10.80 3.83 -24.45
CA ASP A 6 -11.14 3.30 -25.77
C ASP A 6 -10.42 4.05 -26.90
N ASP A 7 -10.02 5.30 -26.70
CA ASP A 7 -9.26 6.07 -27.71
C ASP A 7 -7.89 5.47 -28.02
N PHE A 8 -7.36 4.62 -27.14
CA PHE A 8 -6.08 3.93 -27.31
C PHE A 8 -6.15 2.69 -28.21
N TRP A 9 -7.37 2.28 -28.62
CA TRP A 9 -7.59 1.13 -29.48
C TRP A 9 -8.03 1.57 -30.88
N ASP A 10 -7.56 0.89 -31.90
CA ASP A 10 -8.04 1.08 -33.26
C ASP A 10 -9.31 0.24 -33.55
N SER A 11 -9.89 0.37 -34.74
CA SER A 11 -11.07 -0.38 -35.16
C SER A 11 -10.85 -1.89 -35.26
N TYR A 12 -9.60 -2.34 -35.26
CA TYR A 12 -9.19 -3.74 -35.29
C TYR A 12 -8.75 -4.25 -33.92
N ASN A 13 -8.99 -3.46 -32.87
CA ASN A 13 -8.60 -3.78 -31.48
C ASN A 13 -7.09 -3.89 -31.27
N ASN A 14 -6.27 -3.16 -32.05
CA ASN A 14 -4.85 -3.05 -31.82
C ASN A 14 -4.54 -1.81 -30.99
N TYR A 15 -3.51 -1.90 -30.16
CA TYR A 15 -3.05 -0.80 -29.35
C TYR A 15 -2.31 0.26 -30.19
N LYS A 16 -2.88 1.46 -30.31
CA LYS A 16 -2.38 2.52 -31.20
C LYS A 16 -0.96 2.98 -30.87
N LEU A 17 -0.52 2.88 -29.62
CA LEU A 17 0.81 3.33 -29.22
C LEU A 17 1.91 2.29 -29.43
N ASP A 18 1.61 1.04 -29.82
CA ASP A 18 2.62 -0.03 -29.97
C ASP A 18 3.74 0.36 -30.95
N ALA A 19 3.41 0.82 -32.14
CA ALA A 19 4.39 1.20 -33.15
C ALA A 19 5.17 2.46 -32.78
N PRO A 20 4.57 3.57 -32.30
CA PRO A 20 5.29 4.73 -31.79
C PRO A 20 6.21 4.43 -30.60
N LEU A 21 5.78 3.56 -29.68
CA LEU A 21 6.58 3.16 -28.52
C LEU A 21 7.84 2.40 -28.90
N LYS A 22 7.73 1.44 -29.86
CA LYS A 22 8.89 0.71 -30.37
C LYS A 22 9.97 1.63 -30.93
N LYS A 23 9.59 2.75 -31.58
CA LYS A 23 10.52 3.79 -32.00
C LYS A 23 11.05 4.61 -30.79
N ALA A 24 10.17 4.99 -29.87
CA ALA A 24 10.56 5.76 -28.69
C ALA A 24 11.58 5.06 -27.79
N TYR A 25 11.59 3.74 -27.75
CA TYR A 25 12.60 2.95 -26.99
C TYR A 25 13.92 2.79 -27.75
N LYS A 26 13.95 2.98 -29.08
CA LYS A 26 15.16 2.83 -29.88
C LYS A 26 15.94 4.13 -30.07
N ASP A 27 15.26 5.24 -30.24
CA ASP A 27 15.81 6.48 -30.81
C ASP A 27 16.18 7.57 -29.78
N GLY A 28 16.15 7.28 -28.48
CA GLY A 28 16.61 8.20 -27.43
C GLY A 28 15.53 9.05 -26.77
N ASP A 29 15.93 10.11 -26.04
CA ASP A 29 15.10 10.79 -25.04
C ASP A 29 14.57 12.15 -25.50
N THR A 30 13.85 12.21 -26.63
CA THR A 30 13.14 13.41 -27.01
C THR A 30 11.92 13.68 -26.10
N LYS A 31 11.47 14.94 -26.04
CA LYS A 31 10.28 15.32 -25.26
C LYS A 31 9.04 14.51 -25.67
N LEU A 32 8.88 14.24 -26.97
CA LEU A 32 7.76 13.45 -27.47
C LEU A 32 7.82 11.99 -26.99
N GLN A 33 9.00 11.41 -27.00
CA GLN A 33 9.20 10.03 -26.56
C GLN A 33 8.92 9.87 -25.07
N LYS A 34 9.32 10.85 -24.24
CA LYS A 34 8.95 10.86 -22.80
C LYS A 34 7.45 10.92 -22.64
N GLN A 35 6.75 11.79 -23.36
CA GLN A 35 5.29 11.91 -23.29
C GLN A 35 4.58 10.63 -23.76
N LEU A 36 5.12 9.92 -24.76
CA LEU A 36 4.57 8.62 -25.20
C LEU A 36 4.71 7.55 -24.12
N ARG A 37 5.89 7.46 -23.48
CA ARG A 37 6.10 6.51 -22.37
C ARG A 37 5.21 6.83 -21.18
N ASP A 38 5.08 8.10 -20.80
CA ASP A 38 4.20 8.53 -19.71
C ASP A 38 2.73 8.21 -20.01
N ALA A 39 2.30 8.34 -21.28
CA ALA A 39 0.95 7.97 -21.69
C ALA A 39 0.73 6.45 -21.63
N ASP A 40 1.70 5.67 -22.10
CA ASP A 40 1.69 4.21 -22.05
C ASP A 40 1.66 3.69 -20.61
N GLU A 41 2.49 4.25 -19.74
CA GLU A 41 2.50 3.90 -18.32
C GLU A 41 1.12 4.11 -17.67
N LYS A 42 0.52 5.28 -17.89
CA LYS A 42 -0.83 5.59 -17.37
C LYS A 42 -1.88 4.64 -17.95
N PHE A 43 -1.81 4.37 -19.25
CA PHE A 43 -2.70 3.41 -19.89
C PHE A 43 -2.56 2.01 -19.29
N ASN A 44 -1.33 1.53 -19.10
CA ASN A 44 -1.06 0.22 -18.51
C ASN A 44 -1.55 0.11 -17.06
N ILE A 45 -1.42 1.17 -16.25
CA ILE A 45 -1.98 1.21 -14.90
C ILE A 45 -3.49 1.02 -14.94
N ILE A 46 -4.19 1.75 -15.82
CA ILE A 46 -5.64 1.64 -15.97
C ILE A 46 -6.01 0.24 -16.47
N ARG A 47 -5.30 -0.30 -17.46
CA ARG A 47 -5.51 -1.65 -17.99
C ARG A 47 -5.35 -2.72 -16.89
N MET A 48 -4.30 -2.61 -16.08
CA MET A 48 -4.06 -3.53 -14.96
C MET A 48 -5.14 -3.41 -13.88
N LEU A 49 -5.69 -2.20 -13.68
CA LEU A 49 -6.79 -1.98 -12.74
C LEU A 49 -8.07 -2.69 -13.24
N TYR A 50 -8.45 -2.46 -14.51
CA TYR A 50 -9.61 -3.13 -15.13
C TYR A 50 -9.44 -4.65 -15.23
N GLY A 51 -8.22 -5.11 -15.51
CA GLY A 51 -7.89 -6.54 -15.55
C GLY A 51 -7.82 -7.20 -14.18
N GLY A 52 -7.96 -6.43 -13.09
CA GLY A 52 -7.86 -6.96 -11.73
C GLY A 52 -6.47 -7.47 -11.37
N GLU A 53 -5.42 -6.97 -12.03
CA GLU A 53 -4.03 -7.45 -11.84
C GLU A 53 -3.27 -6.70 -10.75
N MET A 54 -3.74 -5.49 -10.35
CA MET A 54 -3.02 -4.63 -9.41
C MET A 54 -3.13 -5.07 -7.96
N LEU A 55 -4.31 -5.51 -7.53
CA LEU A 55 -4.58 -5.78 -6.11
C LEU A 55 -4.23 -7.22 -5.77
N LYS A 56 -2.98 -7.45 -5.38
CA LYS A 56 -2.50 -8.75 -4.90
C LYS A 56 -2.99 -9.00 -3.47
N MET A 57 -4.20 -9.53 -3.33
CA MET A 57 -4.84 -9.73 -2.03
C MET A 57 -5.09 -11.19 -1.65
N PHE A 58 -4.80 -12.14 -2.53
CA PHE A 58 -5.02 -13.56 -2.28
C PHE A 58 -3.71 -14.26 -1.98
N PRO A 59 -3.46 -14.66 -0.71
CA PRO A 59 -2.24 -15.37 -0.32
C PRO A 59 -2.30 -16.84 -0.75
N TYR A 60 -1.16 -17.35 -1.21
CA TYR A 60 -0.96 -18.75 -1.56
C TYR A 60 0.40 -19.24 -1.06
N ALA A 61 0.41 -20.35 -0.36
CA ALA A 61 1.65 -21.01 0.07
C ALA A 61 2.19 -21.89 -1.06
N GLY A 62 3.33 -21.49 -1.62
CA GLY A 62 4.04 -22.27 -2.64
C GLY A 62 4.67 -23.56 -2.09
N LYS A 63 5.23 -24.39 -2.98
CA LYS A 63 5.81 -25.71 -2.65
C LYS A 63 6.92 -25.67 -1.58
N GLN A 64 7.61 -24.53 -1.44
CA GLN A 64 8.72 -24.35 -0.49
C GLN A 64 8.29 -23.56 0.77
N GLY A 65 6.99 -23.42 1.02
CA GLY A 65 6.48 -22.63 2.14
C GLY A 65 6.57 -21.11 1.97
N HIS A 66 7.10 -20.63 0.85
CA HIS A 66 7.12 -19.21 0.54
C HIS A 66 5.71 -18.71 0.21
N MET A 67 5.23 -17.73 0.97
CA MET A 67 3.94 -17.11 0.73
C MET A 67 4.05 -16.12 -0.41
N GLN A 68 3.18 -16.29 -1.41
CA GLN A 68 3.02 -15.36 -2.52
C GLN A 68 1.62 -14.77 -2.50
N TRP A 69 1.48 -13.54 -2.97
CA TRP A 69 0.21 -12.84 -3.07
C TRP A 69 -0.18 -12.68 -4.53
N PHE A 70 -1.40 -13.05 -4.86
CA PHE A 70 -1.93 -13.02 -6.21
C PHE A 70 -3.09 -12.05 -6.33
N ALA A 71 -3.21 -11.48 -7.52
CA ALA A 71 -4.35 -10.67 -7.91
C ALA A 71 -5.36 -11.52 -8.70
N PRO A 72 -6.66 -11.19 -8.67
CA PRO A 72 -7.71 -11.95 -9.38
C PRO A 72 -7.47 -12.11 -10.88
N GLY A 73 -6.95 -11.06 -11.54
CA GLY A 73 -6.69 -11.04 -12.98
C GLY A 73 -5.42 -11.76 -13.41
N GLN A 74 -4.56 -12.18 -12.48
CA GLN A 74 -3.33 -12.90 -12.82
C GLN A 74 -3.60 -14.34 -13.24
N PRO A 75 -2.73 -14.96 -14.06
CA PRO A 75 -2.84 -16.38 -14.41
C PRO A 75 -2.60 -17.26 -13.18
N LEU A 76 -3.64 -17.95 -12.72
CA LEU A 76 -3.64 -18.80 -11.53
C LEU A 76 -3.50 -20.30 -11.85
N GLY A 77 -3.38 -20.68 -13.14
CA GLY A 77 -3.40 -22.07 -13.59
C GLY A 77 -2.24 -22.93 -13.07
N ASN A 78 -1.13 -22.31 -12.66
CA ASN A 78 0.02 -23.02 -12.10
C ASN A 78 -0.11 -23.27 -10.58
N LEU A 79 -1.16 -22.73 -9.94
CA LEU A 79 -1.41 -22.90 -8.52
C LEU A 79 -2.29 -24.15 -8.31
N LYS A 80 -1.97 -24.90 -7.27
CA LYS A 80 -2.80 -26.05 -6.85
C LYS A 80 -3.98 -25.55 -6.02
N LEU A 81 -4.93 -24.89 -6.67
CA LEU A 81 -6.18 -24.43 -6.09
C LEU A 81 -7.30 -25.39 -6.49
N ASP A 82 -8.30 -25.57 -5.63
CA ASP A 82 -9.52 -26.24 -6.04
C ASP A 82 -10.38 -25.34 -6.94
N GLU A 83 -11.31 -25.91 -7.66
CA GLU A 83 -12.14 -25.17 -8.62
C GLU A 83 -12.98 -24.07 -7.95
N LYS A 84 -13.51 -24.34 -6.75
CA LYS A 84 -14.32 -23.37 -6.00
C LYS A 84 -13.46 -22.19 -5.53
N GLU A 85 -12.25 -22.48 -5.07
CA GLU A 85 -11.28 -21.49 -4.63
C GLU A 85 -10.83 -20.60 -5.80
N LEU A 86 -10.57 -21.21 -6.96
CA LEU A 86 -10.21 -20.49 -8.18
C LEU A 86 -11.33 -19.55 -8.65
N VAL A 87 -12.58 -20.03 -8.67
CA VAL A 87 -13.75 -19.21 -9.02
C VAL A 87 -13.94 -18.09 -8.02
N PHE A 88 -13.79 -18.37 -6.71
CA PHE A 88 -13.87 -17.35 -5.69
C PHE A 88 -12.85 -16.23 -5.90
N ILE A 89 -11.57 -16.57 -6.12
CA ILE A 89 -10.51 -15.58 -6.34
C ILE A 89 -10.83 -14.71 -7.57
N LYS A 90 -11.17 -15.36 -8.71
CA LYS A 90 -11.40 -14.64 -9.96
C LYS A 90 -12.64 -13.75 -9.95
N LYS A 91 -13.69 -14.15 -9.24
CA LYS A 91 -14.99 -13.48 -9.29
C LYS A 91 -15.31 -12.58 -8.11
N SER A 92 -14.55 -12.69 -7.01
CA SER A 92 -14.85 -11.93 -5.80
C SER A 92 -14.82 -10.42 -6.01
N MET A 93 -13.89 -9.91 -6.81
CA MET A 93 -13.80 -8.46 -7.08
C MET A 93 -14.90 -7.99 -8.03
N ASP A 94 -15.28 -8.78 -9.02
CA ASP A 94 -16.39 -8.48 -9.93
C ASP A 94 -17.70 -8.35 -9.14
N TYR A 95 -17.98 -9.32 -8.25
CA TYR A 95 -19.17 -9.30 -7.40
C TYR A 95 -19.14 -8.17 -6.37
N LEU A 96 -17.97 -7.85 -5.83
CA LEU A 96 -17.82 -6.70 -4.93
C LEU A 96 -18.12 -5.40 -5.66
N ALA A 97 -17.56 -5.19 -6.84
CA ALA A 97 -17.79 -4.02 -7.67
C ALA A 97 -19.27 -3.89 -8.06
N GLU A 98 -19.90 -4.98 -8.52
CA GLU A 98 -21.32 -5.04 -8.84
C GLU A 98 -22.18 -4.63 -7.62
N SER A 99 -21.88 -5.18 -6.44
CA SER A 99 -22.63 -4.86 -5.21
C SER A 99 -22.51 -3.39 -4.81
N ILE A 100 -21.34 -2.78 -5.03
CA ILE A 100 -21.10 -1.35 -4.77
C ILE A 100 -21.90 -0.49 -5.77
N ILE A 101 -21.85 -0.84 -7.07
CA ILE A 101 -22.53 -0.10 -8.14
C ILE A 101 -24.08 -0.17 -7.95
N THR A 102 -24.58 -1.33 -7.56
CA THR A 102 -26.03 -1.54 -7.32
C THR A 102 -26.51 -1.00 -5.95
N GLY A 103 -25.57 -0.57 -5.09
CA GLY A 103 -25.86 -0.06 -3.74
C GLY A 103 -26.24 -1.16 -2.73
N ASP A 104 -26.00 -2.43 -3.03
CA ASP A 104 -26.23 -3.57 -2.13
C ASP A 104 -25.11 -3.68 -1.10
N LYS A 105 -25.22 -2.89 -0.05
CA LYS A 105 -24.26 -2.84 1.06
C LYS A 105 -24.12 -4.18 1.79
N ALA A 106 -25.22 -4.90 1.98
CA ALA A 106 -25.19 -6.18 2.70
C ALA A 106 -24.36 -7.21 1.95
N ARG A 107 -24.56 -7.34 0.64
CA ARG A 107 -23.80 -8.22 -0.23
C ARG A 107 -22.32 -7.80 -0.32
N ALA A 108 -22.04 -6.50 -0.43
CA ALA A 108 -20.67 -5.98 -0.44
C ALA A 108 -19.92 -6.32 0.86
N GLU A 109 -20.58 -6.14 2.02
CA GLU A 109 -19.98 -6.53 3.31
C GLU A 109 -19.75 -8.04 3.43
N GLU A 110 -20.67 -8.87 2.96
CA GLU A 110 -20.52 -10.32 2.97
C GLU A 110 -19.31 -10.76 2.14
N ILE A 111 -19.17 -10.21 0.91
CA ILE A 111 -18.03 -10.51 0.05
C ILE A 111 -16.72 -10.05 0.68
N ALA A 112 -16.68 -8.84 1.24
CA ALA A 112 -15.50 -8.32 1.93
C ALA A 112 -15.11 -9.20 3.13
N LYS A 113 -16.08 -9.67 3.91
CA LYS A 113 -15.85 -10.62 5.03
C LYS A 113 -15.30 -11.96 4.53
N LYS A 114 -15.78 -12.47 3.40
CA LYS A 114 -15.26 -13.70 2.78
C LYS A 114 -13.81 -13.54 2.33
N ILE A 115 -13.48 -12.42 1.68
CA ILE A 115 -12.09 -12.10 1.29
C ILE A 115 -11.20 -11.99 2.52
N TYR A 116 -11.64 -11.27 3.55
CA TYR A 116 -10.92 -11.15 4.82
C TYR A 116 -10.68 -12.51 5.48
N SER A 117 -11.70 -13.37 5.55
CA SER A 117 -11.58 -14.71 6.10
C SER A 117 -10.60 -15.57 5.31
N TYR A 118 -10.65 -15.51 3.98
CA TYR A 118 -9.71 -16.20 3.11
C TYR A 118 -8.26 -15.78 3.40
N GLN A 119 -8.02 -14.47 3.49
CA GLN A 119 -6.69 -13.94 3.82
C GLN A 119 -6.16 -14.45 5.15
N HIS A 120 -7.02 -14.51 6.18
CA HIS A 120 -6.62 -14.96 7.52
C HIS A 120 -6.42 -16.47 7.61
N VAL A 121 -7.15 -17.26 6.84
CA VAL A 121 -7.00 -18.71 6.79
C VAL A 121 -5.77 -19.11 6.00
N ARG A 122 -5.66 -18.62 4.77
CA ARG A 122 -4.57 -18.98 3.85
C ARG A 122 -3.27 -18.22 4.12
N GLY A 123 -3.37 -16.98 4.59
CA GLY A 123 -2.25 -16.09 4.89
C GLY A 123 -1.82 -16.06 6.36
N LYS A 124 -2.28 -16.97 7.20
CA LYS A 124 -2.06 -16.96 8.67
C LYS A 124 -0.60 -16.69 9.08
N ALA A 125 0.35 -17.18 8.30
CA ALA A 125 1.79 -17.00 8.60
C ALA A 125 2.31 -15.58 8.34
N VAL A 126 1.64 -14.79 7.49
CA VAL A 126 2.14 -13.48 7.03
C VAL A 126 1.18 -12.32 7.29
N VAL A 127 -0.11 -12.61 7.51
CA VAL A 127 -1.08 -11.58 7.86
C VAL A 127 -0.78 -11.07 9.27
N PRO A 128 -0.53 -9.77 9.45
CA PRO A 128 -0.20 -9.22 10.75
C PRO A 128 -1.38 -9.32 11.72
N THR A 129 -1.08 -9.48 13.00
CA THR A 129 -2.10 -9.47 14.05
C THR A 129 -2.81 -8.12 14.14
N LYS A 130 -4.05 -8.10 14.63
CA LYS A 130 -4.81 -6.86 14.86
C LYS A 130 -4.03 -5.85 15.69
N PHE A 131 -3.29 -6.32 16.69
CA PHE A 131 -2.44 -5.47 17.53
C PHE A 131 -1.33 -4.79 16.71
N ARG A 132 -0.65 -5.54 15.85
CA ARG A 132 0.40 -4.99 14.98
C ARG A 132 -0.16 -3.96 13.99
N ILE A 133 -1.31 -4.24 13.38
CA ILE A 133 -1.99 -3.29 12.49
C ILE A 133 -2.37 -2.01 13.25
N TYR A 134 -2.91 -2.16 14.46
CA TYR A 134 -3.28 -1.01 15.29
C TYR A 134 -2.07 -0.16 15.68
N THR A 135 -0.99 -0.77 16.14
CA THR A 135 0.23 -0.05 16.54
C THR A 135 0.88 0.66 15.36
N GLU A 136 0.92 0.03 14.19
CA GLU A 136 1.45 0.63 12.97
C GLU A 136 0.58 1.80 12.48
N THR A 137 -0.73 1.62 12.49
CA THR A 137 -1.68 2.68 12.15
C THR A 137 -1.59 3.85 13.12
N PHE A 138 -1.48 3.57 14.41
CA PHE A 138 -1.27 4.59 15.45
C PHE A 138 0.05 5.34 15.24
N TYR A 139 1.14 4.61 15.00
CA TYR A 139 2.45 5.18 14.70
C TYR A 139 2.41 6.14 13.50
N ASN A 140 1.80 5.69 12.40
CA ASN A 140 1.69 6.50 11.19
C ASN A 140 0.78 7.72 11.37
N LYS A 141 -0.31 7.58 12.11
CA LYS A 141 -1.28 8.66 12.36
C LYS A 141 -0.76 9.73 13.32
N THR A 142 -0.01 9.34 14.33
CA THR A 142 0.47 10.25 15.39
C THR A 142 1.76 10.98 15.02
N ASN A 143 2.32 10.75 13.83
CA ASN A 143 3.62 11.32 13.46
C ASN A 143 4.68 11.03 14.55
N ALA A 144 4.71 9.76 14.99
CA ALA A 144 5.40 9.29 16.20
C ALA A 144 6.90 9.65 16.25
N GLN A 145 7.49 10.07 15.15
CA GLN A 145 8.86 10.61 15.13
C GLN A 145 9.02 11.91 15.91
N ARG A 146 7.96 12.72 16.07
CA ARG A 146 7.98 13.98 16.83
C ARG A 146 7.87 13.77 18.34
N LEU A 147 7.24 12.69 18.78
CA LEU A 147 7.05 12.38 20.20
C LEU A 147 8.38 12.23 20.97
N PRO A 148 9.36 11.42 20.51
CA PRO A 148 10.67 11.33 21.15
C PRO A 148 11.40 12.68 21.22
N VAL A 149 11.34 13.47 20.15
CA VAL A 149 11.98 14.78 20.09
C VAL A 149 11.40 15.72 21.15
N MET A 150 10.08 15.78 21.29
CA MET A 150 9.41 16.57 22.33
C MET A 150 9.78 16.09 23.74
N LEU A 151 9.80 14.77 23.97
CA LEU A 151 10.22 14.19 25.25
C LEU A 151 11.67 14.54 25.61
N TYR A 152 12.59 14.42 24.64
CA TYR A 152 13.99 14.80 24.88
C TYR A 152 14.16 16.30 25.16
N LEU A 153 13.43 17.15 24.43
CA LEU A 153 13.47 18.61 24.70
C LEU A 153 12.93 18.97 26.08
N THR A 154 11.79 18.39 26.49
CA THR A 154 11.22 18.64 27.80
C THR A 154 12.13 18.11 28.92
N LEU A 155 12.69 16.91 28.77
CA LEU A 155 13.59 16.33 29.73
C LEU A 155 14.88 17.15 29.85
N SER A 156 15.47 17.60 28.74
CA SER A 156 16.67 18.44 28.75
C SER A 156 16.42 19.79 29.44
N LEU A 157 15.25 20.40 29.21
CA LEU A 157 14.85 21.63 29.87
C LEU A 157 14.72 21.44 31.38
N VAL A 158 14.07 20.37 31.82
CA VAL A 158 13.93 20.03 33.25
C VAL A 158 15.30 19.83 33.90
N LEU A 159 16.19 19.07 33.28
CA LEU A 159 17.54 18.83 33.76
C LEU A 159 18.36 20.13 33.84
N ALA A 160 18.24 21.03 32.87
CA ALA A 160 18.89 22.33 32.87
C ALA A 160 18.42 23.19 34.06
N ILE A 161 17.10 23.23 34.33
CA ILE A 161 16.53 23.97 35.47
C ILE A 161 17.03 23.38 36.79
N VAL A 162 16.99 22.06 36.97
CA VAL A 162 17.46 21.39 38.19
C VAL A 162 18.95 21.64 38.40
N SER A 163 19.75 21.57 37.35
CA SER A 163 21.20 21.86 37.42
C SER A 163 21.49 23.29 37.84
N THR A 164 20.81 24.28 37.29
CA THR A 164 21.00 25.71 37.65
C THR A 164 20.57 25.98 39.07
N LEU A 165 19.46 25.41 39.53
CA LEU A 165 19.01 25.55 40.93
C LEU A 165 19.97 24.88 41.91
N SER A 166 20.51 23.72 41.60
CA SER A 166 21.50 23.00 42.41
C SER A 166 22.81 23.78 42.54
N LEU A 167 23.29 24.36 41.44
CA LEU A 167 24.48 25.20 41.44
C LEU A 167 24.29 26.47 42.27
N ASN A 168 23.13 27.09 42.22
CA ASN A 168 22.81 28.29 42.98
C ASN A 168 22.73 28.00 44.47
N ASN A 169 22.09 26.90 44.88
CA ASN A 169 22.04 26.45 46.26
C ASN A 169 23.44 26.06 46.81
N GLY A 170 24.30 25.48 45.99
CA GLY A 170 25.69 25.17 46.34
C GLY A 170 26.54 26.42 46.58
N LYS A 171 26.33 27.48 45.79
CA LYS A 171 27.01 28.78 46.01
C LYS A 171 26.55 29.48 47.31
N GLN A 172 25.25 29.47 47.60
CA GLN A 172 24.72 30.05 48.85
C GLN A 172 25.26 29.36 50.14
N LYS A 173 25.39 28.01 50.08
CA LYS A 173 25.99 27.25 51.19
C LYS A 173 27.47 27.63 51.42
N LYS A 174 28.24 27.82 50.33
CA LYS A 174 29.67 28.24 50.48
C LYS A 174 29.84 29.65 51.05
N THR A 175 28.99 30.60 50.70
CA THR A 175 29.03 31.98 51.18
C THR A 175 28.65 32.06 52.64
N ARG A 176 27.77 31.19 53.15
CA ARG A 176 27.41 31.14 54.61
C ARG A 176 28.44 30.44 55.51
N LEU A 177 29.39 29.67 54.90
CA LEU A 177 30.46 29.02 55.67
C LEU A 177 31.74 29.85 55.75
N VAL A 178 31.84 30.99 55.06
CA VAL A 178 33.00 31.88 55.01
C VAL A 178 32.73 33.22 55.72
N SER A 179 31.52 33.46 56.19
CA SER A 179 31.15 34.56 57.06
C SER A 179 30.99 34.06 58.51
#